data_13bf35f9915e01c0b3260fec658dbbd2
#
_entry.id   13bf35f9915e01c0b3260fec658dbbd2
#
_cell.length_a   1.000
_cell.length_b   1.000
_cell.length_c   1.000
_cell.angle_alpha   90.00
_cell.angle_beta   90.00
_cell.angle_gamma   90.00
#
_symmetry.space_group_name_H-M   'P 1'
#
loop_
_entity.id
_entity.type
_entity.pdbx_description
1 polymer ?
#
loop_
_entity_poly.entity_id
_entity_poly.type
_entity_poly.pdbx_seq_one_letter_code
_entity_poly.pdbx_strand_id
1 'polypeptide(L)'
;MGIVVIGDVFIDIKGYSLSPYIPQGRNAGTVIQIHGGVARNVAENIANIELKPTFISAVDNNAMGDDVIEKLKRHKVETKYMKKVENGMGTWLAVFDHEGDVVASISKRPDHRPIERILEECGDEIFQNADSVVIEID
;
A
#
# COMPACT_ATOMS: atom_id res chain seq x y z
N MET A 1 -11.65 20.67 -3.38
CA MET A 1 -10.20 20.66 -3.67
C MET A 1 -9.82 19.33 -4.27
N GLY A 2 -9.18 19.34 -5.45
CA GLY A 2 -8.74 18.15 -6.13
C GLY A 2 -7.34 17.73 -5.69
N ILE A 3 -7.24 16.62 -4.96
CA ILE A 3 -5.95 16.06 -4.52
C ILE A 3 -5.76 14.71 -5.19
N VAL A 4 -4.63 14.53 -5.85
CA VAL A 4 -4.26 13.26 -6.48
C VAL A 4 -3.04 12.70 -5.75
N VAL A 5 -3.10 11.44 -5.36
CA VAL A 5 -1.99 10.71 -4.75
C VAL A 5 -1.60 9.58 -5.70
N ILE A 6 -0.32 9.48 -6.01
CA ILE A 6 0.22 8.49 -6.94
C ILE A 6 1.30 7.70 -6.21
N GLY A 7 1.20 6.38 -6.22
CA GLY A 7 2.24 5.56 -5.64
C GLY A 7 1.78 4.14 -5.33
N ASP A 8 2.56 3.46 -4.52
CA ASP A 8 2.43 2.04 -4.30
C ASP A 8 1.53 1.67 -3.14
N VAL A 9 0.97 0.48 -3.22
CA VAL A 9 0.38 -0.25 -2.11
C VAL A 9 1.32 -1.39 -1.74
N PHE A 10 1.56 -1.55 -0.44
CA PHE A 10 2.28 -2.69 0.12
C PHE A 10 1.39 -3.48 1.05
N ILE A 11 1.63 -4.77 1.12
CA ILE A 11 1.14 -5.59 2.22
C ILE A 11 2.34 -5.87 3.13
N ASP A 12 2.23 -5.42 4.37
CA ASP A 12 3.26 -5.64 5.39
C ASP A 12 2.91 -6.90 6.17
N ILE A 13 3.79 -7.89 6.13
CA ILE A 13 3.66 -9.13 6.89
C ILE A 13 4.68 -9.06 8.02
N LYS A 14 4.19 -9.00 9.26
CA LYS A 14 5.03 -8.81 10.44
C LYS A 14 4.89 -10.00 11.38
N GLY A 15 6.01 -10.67 11.65
CA GLY A 15 6.09 -11.74 12.63
C GLY A 15 6.79 -11.24 13.91
N TYR A 16 6.18 -11.51 15.05
CA TYR A 16 6.71 -11.09 16.35
C TYR A 16 7.00 -12.32 17.20
N SER A 17 8.26 -12.49 17.62
CA SER A 17 8.64 -13.56 18.53
C SER A 17 8.12 -13.27 19.95
N LEU A 18 7.55 -14.27 20.60
CA LEU A 18 7.07 -14.14 22.00
C LEU A 18 8.21 -14.18 23.00
N SER A 19 9.32 -14.83 22.64
CA SER A 19 10.51 -15.00 23.50
C SER A 19 11.74 -14.49 22.75
N PRO A 20 12.91 -14.42 23.38
CA PRO A 20 14.12 -14.01 22.70
C PRO A 20 14.29 -14.80 21.38
N TYR A 21 14.57 -14.07 20.32
CA TYR A 21 14.63 -14.63 18.96
C TYR A 21 15.76 -15.67 18.85
N ILE A 22 15.43 -16.85 18.33
CA ILE A 22 16.38 -17.93 18.08
C ILE A 22 16.73 -17.93 16.59
N PRO A 23 17.95 -17.48 16.21
CA PRO A 23 18.38 -17.52 14.80
C PRO A 23 18.35 -18.97 14.27
N GLN A 24 17.87 -19.12 13.03
CA GLN A 24 17.76 -20.43 12.38
C GLN A 24 16.86 -21.44 13.11
N GLY A 25 16.12 -20.98 14.11
CA GLY A 25 15.22 -21.78 14.90
C GLY A 25 13.77 -21.57 14.56
N ARG A 26 12.90 -22.30 15.24
CA ARG A 26 11.46 -22.11 15.21
C ARG A 26 11.05 -21.25 16.39
N ASN A 27 10.52 -20.08 16.10
CA ASN A 27 10.10 -19.13 17.14
C ASN A 27 8.57 -19.08 17.20
N ALA A 28 8.02 -19.39 18.36
CA ALA A 28 6.59 -19.17 18.59
C ALA A 28 6.32 -17.67 18.67
N GLY A 29 5.20 -17.25 18.11
CA GLY A 29 4.88 -15.83 18.10
C GLY A 29 3.55 -15.53 17.43
N THR A 30 3.41 -14.29 17.01
CA THR A 30 2.24 -13.79 16.28
C THR A 30 2.65 -13.31 14.88
N VAL A 31 1.73 -13.46 13.93
CA VAL A 31 1.92 -12.94 12.57
C VAL A 31 0.71 -12.10 12.22
N ILE A 32 0.95 -10.89 11.74
CA ILE A 32 -0.11 -9.98 11.29
C ILE A 32 0.16 -9.52 9.87
N GLN A 33 -0.91 -9.17 9.17
CA GLN A 33 -0.84 -8.56 7.85
C GLN A 33 -1.52 -7.20 7.91
N ILE A 34 -0.84 -6.18 7.39
CA ILE A 34 -1.33 -4.80 7.42
C ILE A 34 -1.20 -4.22 6.02
N HIS A 35 -2.21 -3.44 5.60
CA HIS A 35 -2.10 -2.63 4.39
C HIS A 35 -1.08 -1.52 4.62
N GLY A 36 -0.08 -1.43 3.77
CA GLY A 36 1.02 -0.48 3.88
C GLY A 36 1.26 0.28 2.58
N GLY A 37 2.45 0.83 2.47
CA GLY A 37 2.86 1.73 1.40
C GLY A 37 2.67 3.18 1.80
N VAL A 38 3.70 3.99 1.59
CA VAL A 38 3.68 5.41 1.98
C VAL A 38 2.56 6.16 1.26
N ALA A 39 2.44 5.98 -0.06
CA ALA A 39 1.40 6.64 -0.84
C ALA A 39 0.00 6.24 -0.37
N ARG A 40 -0.24 4.95 -0.10
CA ARG A 40 -1.52 4.49 0.43
C ARG A 40 -1.82 5.13 1.79
N ASN A 41 -0.83 5.19 2.66
CA ASN A 41 -0.98 5.83 3.98
C ASN A 41 -1.31 7.32 3.85
N VAL A 42 -0.65 8.01 2.93
CA VAL A 42 -0.92 9.42 2.64
C VAL A 42 -2.36 9.61 2.15
N ALA A 43 -2.82 8.78 1.21
CA ALA A 43 -4.19 8.85 0.70
C ALA A 43 -5.22 8.65 1.82
N GLU A 44 -5.02 7.64 2.68
CA GLU A 44 -5.90 7.39 3.81
C GLU A 44 -5.90 8.55 4.81
N ASN A 45 -4.73 9.10 5.13
CA ASN A 45 -4.63 10.22 6.06
C ASN A 45 -5.30 11.49 5.52
N ILE A 46 -5.16 11.77 4.23
CA ILE A 46 -5.87 12.89 3.59
C ILE A 46 -7.38 12.69 3.67
N ALA A 47 -7.85 11.46 3.43
CA ALA A 47 -9.27 11.14 3.54
C ALA A 47 -9.79 11.30 4.97
N ASN A 48 -8.97 10.98 5.97
CA ASN A 48 -9.35 11.10 7.39
C ASN A 48 -9.56 12.54 7.85
N ILE A 49 -9.02 13.52 7.14
CA ILE A 49 -9.30 14.94 7.41
C ILE A 49 -10.39 15.51 6.48
N GLU A 50 -11.24 14.63 5.99
CA GLU A 50 -12.45 14.95 5.20
C GLU A 50 -12.18 15.54 3.81
N LEU A 51 -10.96 15.42 3.31
CA LEU A 51 -10.63 15.68 1.91
C LEU A 51 -10.71 14.34 1.15
N LYS A 52 -11.31 14.37 -0.03
CA LYS A 52 -11.50 13.15 -0.82
C LYS A 52 -10.40 13.03 -1.87
N PRO A 53 -9.27 12.35 -1.59
CA PRO A 53 -8.21 12.21 -2.57
C PRO A 53 -8.56 11.15 -3.62
N THR A 54 -8.03 11.35 -4.83
CA THR A 54 -8.02 10.32 -5.87
C THR A 54 -6.70 9.58 -5.77
N PHE A 55 -6.74 8.27 -5.59
CA PHE A 55 -5.53 7.45 -5.47
C PHE A 55 -5.27 6.67 -6.76
N ILE A 56 -4.09 6.90 -7.32
CA ILE A 56 -3.63 6.24 -8.55
C ILE A 56 -2.62 5.17 -8.13
N SER A 57 -3.01 3.93 -8.26
CA SER A 57 -2.18 2.79 -7.86
C SER A 57 -2.67 1.50 -8.51
N ALA A 58 -1.98 0.42 -8.22
CA ALA A 58 -2.38 -0.92 -8.61
C ALA A 58 -2.37 -1.85 -7.41
N VAL A 59 -3.26 -2.83 -7.43
CA VAL A 59 -3.33 -3.89 -6.43
C VAL A 59 -3.31 -5.24 -7.12
N ASP A 60 -3.06 -6.29 -6.35
CA ASP A 60 -3.10 -7.66 -6.88
C ASP A 60 -4.53 -8.04 -7.27
N ASN A 61 -4.65 -8.82 -8.32
CA ASN A 61 -5.93 -9.33 -8.80
C ASN A 61 -6.34 -10.59 -8.00
N ASN A 62 -6.60 -10.39 -6.72
CA ASN A 62 -6.97 -11.43 -5.77
C ASN A 62 -7.77 -10.84 -4.60
N ALA A 63 -8.11 -11.68 -3.62
CA ALA A 63 -8.89 -11.25 -2.47
C ALA A 63 -8.20 -10.16 -1.65
N MET A 64 -6.88 -10.20 -1.51
CA MET A 64 -6.14 -9.18 -0.77
C MET A 64 -6.20 -7.82 -1.48
N GLY A 65 -6.06 -7.81 -2.81
CA GLY A 65 -6.22 -6.58 -3.60
C GLY A 65 -7.63 -6.00 -3.50
N ASP A 66 -8.65 -6.86 -3.52
CA ASP A 66 -10.04 -6.44 -3.30
C ASP A 66 -10.24 -5.81 -1.93
N ASP A 67 -9.63 -6.39 -0.90
CA ASP A 67 -9.72 -5.90 0.47
C ASP A 67 -9.08 -4.51 0.62
N VAL A 68 -7.94 -4.28 -0.03
CA VAL A 68 -7.30 -2.97 -0.05
C VAL A 68 -8.23 -1.91 -0.65
N ILE A 69 -8.81 -2.18 -1.82
CA ILE A 69 -9.72 -1.25 -2.48
C ILE A 69 -10.95 -0.98 -1.62
N GLU A 70 -11.55 -2.03 -1.05
CA GLU A 70 -12.73 -1.89 -0.19
C GLU A 70 -12.45 -1.02 1.04
N LYS A 71 -11.31 -1.23 1.68
CA LYS A 71 -10.92 -0.42 2.84
C LYS A 71 -10.72 1.05 2.45
N LEU A 72 -10.05 1.31 1.34
CA LEU A 72 -9.87 2.68 0.85
C LEU A 72 -11.21 3.36 0.52
N LYS A 73 -12.14 2.64 -0.08
CA LYS A 73 -13.50 3.16 -0.33
C LYS A 73 -14.23 3.51 0.96
N ARG A 74 -14.14 2.67 1.97
CA ARG A 74 -14.75 2.94 3.29
C ARG A 74 -14.18 4.21 3.92
N HIS A 75 -12.91 4.50 3.69
CA HIS A 75 -12.27 5.74 4.13
C HIS A 75 -12.51 6.92 3.19
N LYS A 76 -13.39 6.76 2.18
CA LYS A 76 -13.76 7.80 1.22
C LYS A 76 -12.61 8.27 0.31
N VAL A 77 -11.68 7.38 0.03
CA VAL A 77 -10.68 7.57 -1.03
C VAL A 77 -11.34 7.25 -2.37
N GLU A 78 -11.13 8.10 -3.38
CA GLU A 78 -11.58 7.80 -4.74
C GLU A 78 -10.65 6.76 -5.38
N THR A 79 -11.19 5.60 -5.69
CA THR A 79 -10.44 4.45 -6.22
C THR A 79 -10.74 4.13 -7.68
N LYS A 80 -11.46 5.02 -8.37
CA LYS A 80 -11.93 4.81 -9.75
C LYS A 80 -10.84 4.36 -10.72
N TYR A 81 -9.63 4.91 -10.57
CA TYR A 81 -8.52 4.65 -11.48
C TYR A 81 -7.58 3.54 -11.02
N MET A 82 -7.81 2.96 -9.85
CA MET A 82 -6.99 1.85 -9.38
C MET A 82 -7.20 0.62 -10.25
N LYS A 83 -6.14 -0.10 -10.54
CA LYS A 83 -6.16 -1.31 -11.36
C LYS A 83 -5.83 -2.55 -10.55
N LYS A 84 -6.49 -3.65 -10.90
CA LYS A 84 -6.18 -4.99 -10.39
C LYS A 84 -5.34 -5.69 -11.43
N VAL A 85 -4.11 -6.02 -11.08
CA VAL A 85 -3.17 -6.68 -11.99
C VAL A 85 -2.38 -7.76 -11.24
N GLU A 86 -1.73 -8.63 -11.97
CA GLU A 86 -0.81 -9.58 -11.36
C GLU A 86 0.40 -8.83 -10.79
N ASN A 87 0.78 -9.12 -9.55
CA ASN A 87 1.88 -8.47 -8.83
C ASN A 87 1.77 -6.93 -8.77
N GLY A 88 0.55 -6.42 -8.58
CA GLY A 88 0.32 -4.98 -8.48
C GLY A 88 0.82 -4.35 -7.19
N MET A 89 0.92 -5.12 -6.12
CA MET A 89 1.35 -4.62 -4.80
C MET A 89 2.77 -5.07 -4.46
N GLY A 90 3.45 -4.27 -3.65
CA GLY A 90 4.67 -4.70 -2.98
C GLY A 90 4.35 -5.53 -1.74
N THR A 91 5.36 -6.20 -1.23
CA THR A 91 5.26 -6.96 0.02
C THR A 91 6.50 -6.69 0.86
N TRP A 92 6.28 -6.36 2.12
CA TRP A 92 7.34 -6.27 3.10
C TRP A 92 7.13 -7.35 4.16
N LEU A 93 8.07 -8.29 4.22
CA LEU A 93 8.08 -9.36 5.23
C LEU A 93 9.14 -9.02 6.26
N ALA A 94 8.74 -8.88 7.51
CA ALA A 94 9.65 -8.54 8.58
C ALA A 94 9.49 -9.46 9.78
N VAL A 95 10.60 -9.78 10.40
CA VAL A 95 10.65 -10.56 11.64
C VAL A 95 11.16 -9.64 12.75
N PHE A 96 10.40 -9.55 13.82
CA PHE A 96 10.73 -8.76 15.01
C PHE A 96 11.03 -9.68 16.17
N ASP A 97 11.98 -9.28 17.00
CA ASP A 97 12.22 -9.97 18.27
C ASP A 97 11.14 -9.59 19.30
N HIS A 98 11.25 -10.14 20.51
CA HIS A 98 10.29 -9.88 21.59
C HIS A 98 10.35 -8.45 22.13
N GLU A 99 11.42 -7.70 21.83
CA GLU A 99 11.57 -6.29 22.21
C GLU A 99 11.05 -5.34 21.12
N GLY A 100 10.64 -5.88 19.98
CA GLY A 100 10.09 -5.09 18.87
C GLY A 100 11.12 -4.60 17.86
N ASP A 101 12.35 -5.10 17.93
CA ASP A 101 13.40 -4.75 16.97
C ASP A 101 13.36 -5.67 15.76
N VAL A 102 13.62 -5.12 14.59
CA VAL A 102 13.68 -5.89 13.34
C VAL A 102 14.93 -6.76 13.32
N VAL A 103 14.75 -8.08 13.22
CA VAL A 103 15.84 -9.03 13.09
C VAL A 103 16.20 -9.28 11.64
N ALA A 104 15.19 -9.36 10.77
CA ALA A 104 15.37 -9.60 9.34
C ALA A 104 14.16 -9.10 8.57
N SER A 105 14.38 -8.70 7.31
CA SER A 105 13.28 -8.32 6.44
C SER A 105 13.60 -8.63 4.99
N ILE A 106 12.54 -8.81 4.20
CA ILE A 106 12.63 -8.95 2.74
C ILE A 106 11.58 -8.03 2.15
N SER A 107 11.98 -7.19 1.20
CA SER A 107 11.07 -6.30 0.50
C SER A 107 10.96 -6.73 -0.96
N LYS A 108 9.73 -6.99 -1.40
CA LYS A 108 9.40 -7.19 -2.81
C LYS A 108 8.78 -5.92 -3.34
N ARG A 109 9.45 -5.25 -4.27
CA ARG A 109 8.94 -4.03 -4.90
C ARG A 109 7.86 -4.35 -5.92
N PRO A 110 6.84 -3.51 -6.06
CA PRO A 110 5.83 -3.67 -7.10
C PRO A 110 6.36 -3.27 -8.46
N ASP A 111 5.64 -3.68 -9.50
CA ASP A 111 5.87 -3.20 -10.87
C ASP A 111 5.12 -1.87 -11.06
N HIS A 112 5.81 -0.82 -11.47
CA HIS A 112 5.20 0.51 -11.67
C HIS A 112 4.57 0.69 -13.05
N ARG A 113 4.77 -0.23 -13.98
CA ARG A 113 4.18 -0.12 -15.32
C ARG A 113 2.66 0.02 -15.33
N PRO A 114 1.90 -0.67 -14.45
CA PRO A 114 0.46 -0.44 -14.37
C PRO A 114 0.09 1.01 -14.03
N ILE A 115 0.83 1.66 -13.14
CA ILE A 115 0.62 3.06 -12.78
C ILE A 115 0.91 3.97 -13.97
N GLU A 116 2.01 3.73 -14.68
CA GLU A 116 2.36 4.47 -15.89
C GLU A 116 1.24 4.40 -16.93
N ARG A 117 0.68 3.20 -17.15
CA ARG A 117 -0.44 3.01 -18.10
C ARG A 117 -1.68 3.78 -17.68
N ILE A 118 -2.02 3.81 -16.41
CA ILE A 118 -3.15 4.59 -15.91
C ILE A 118 -2.95 6.07 -16.26
N LEU A 119 -1.75 6.59 -16.02
CA LEU A 119 -1.42 7.99 -16.30
C LEU A 119 -1.42 8.29 -17.81
N GLU A 120 -0.93 7.38 -18.63
CA GLU A 120 -0.97 7.52 -20.08
C GLU A 120 -2.40 7.54 -20.62
N GLU A 121 -3.25 6.64 -20.14
CA GLU A 121 -4.62 6.48 -20.62
C GLU A 121 -5.58 7.52 -20.06
N CYS A 122 -5.44 7.90 -18.80
CA CYS A 122 -6.39 8.72 -18.06
C CYS A 122 -5.79 10.00 -17.46
N GLY A 123 -4.52 10.31 -17.76
CA GLY A 123 -3.83 11.43 -17.13
C GLY A 123 -4.54 12.77 -17.29
N ASP A 124 -5.03 13.07 -18.50
CA ASP A 124 -5.74 14.32 -18.76
C ASP A 124 -6.99 14.45 -17.88
N GLU A 125 -7.78 13.39 -17.76
CA GLU A 125 -8.97 13.34 -16.92
C GLU A 125 -8.60 13.46 -15.43
N ILE A 126 -7.57 12.72 -14.99
CA ILE A 126 -7.13 12.70 -13.61
C ILE A 126 -6.68 14.09 -13.14
N PHE A 127 -5.89 14.78 -13.94
CA PHE A 127 -5.28 16.05 -13.57
C PHE A 127 -6.11 17.27 -13.91
N GLN A 128 -7.20 17.13 -14.65
CA GLN A 128 -8.03 18.26 -15.13
C GLN A 128 -8.44 19.20 -14.01
N ASN A 129 -8.82 18.69 -12.85
CA ASN A 129 -9.28 19.47 -11.70
C ASN A 129 -8.38 19.29 -10.47
N ALA A 130 -7.13 18.87 -10.67
CA ALA A 130 -6.20 18.66 -9.57
C ALA A 130 -5.57 19.98 -9.12
N ASP A 131 -5.67 20.27 -7.83
CA ASP A 131 -4.99 21.39 -7.19
C ASP A 131 -3.63 20.99 -6.65
N SER A 132 -3.49 19.75 -6.27
CA SER A 132 -2.25 19.20 -5.68
C SER A 132 -2.04 17.76 -6.11
N VAL A 133 -0.79 17.40 -6.34
CA VAL A 133 -0.38 16.03 -6.67
C VAL A 133 0.71 15.61 -5.70
N VAL A 134 0.52 14.48 -5.07
CA VAL A 134 1.51 13.82 -4.20
C VAL A 134 1.99 12.58 -4.90
N ILE A 135 3.29 12.43 -5.05
CA ILE A 135 3.90 11.26 -5.69
C ILE A 135 4.89 10.64 -4.72
N GLU A 136 4.74 9.36 -4.46
CA GLU A 136 5.72 8.59 -3.70
C GLU A 136 5.81 7.20 -4.32
N ILE A 137 6.99 6.89 -4.80
CA ILE A 137 7.30 5.62 -5.46
C ILE A 137 8.60 5.09 -4.85
N ASP A 138 8.55 3.92 -4.24
CA ASP A 138 9.71 3.27 -3.63
C ASP A 138 10.54 2.46 -4.65
#